data_7b462f1234f691b6d007b055fbaa5700
#
_entry.id   7b462f1234f691b6d007b055fbaa5700
#
_cell.length_a   1.000
_cell.length_b   1.000
_cell.length_c   1.000
_cell.angle_alpha   90.00
_cell.angle_beta   90.00
_cell.angle_gamma   90.00
#
_symmetry.space_group_name_H-M   'P 1'
#
loop_
_entity.id
_entity.type
_entity.pdbx_description
1 polymer ?
#
loop_
_entity_poly.entity_id
_entity_poly.type
_entity_poly.pdbx_seq_one_letter_code
_entity_poly.pdbx_strand_id
1 'polypeptide(L)'
;MKDDLGHPHLEALYAHHRPNAGWQSEEHFSDGTLRLLGLLWTLLDGNSLLLLEEPEISLNDAIVKEIPLILQQLQRDRKTRRQIILSTHSEALLSNPGIDGRSVLVLESSPEGTKARTLATDETIALEAGLSVAEVVLPKTRPTSVAQLGLW
;
A
#
# COMPACT_ATOMS: atom_id res chain seq x y z
N MET A 1 12.69 23.18 2.74
CA MET A 1 13.53 24.42 2.61
C MET A 1 13.14 25.17 1.35
N LYS A 2 13.80 26.28 1.01
CA LYS A 2 13.60 26.97 -0.27
C LYS A 2 14.95 27.03 -0.98
N ASP A 3 14.94 26.78 -2.30
CA ASP A 3 16.12 26.91 -3.15
C ASP A 3 16.55 28.38 -3.32
N ASP A 4 17.62 28.62 -4.04
CA ASP A 4 18.16 29.97 -4.32
C ASP A 4 17.18 30.85 -5.11
N LEU A 5 16.16 30.25 -5.75
CA LEU A 5 15.09 30.93 -6.48
C LEU A 5 13.82 31.12 -5.63
N GLY A 6 13.83 30.62 -4.39
CA GLY A 6 12.71 30.70 -3.46
C GLY A 6 11.64 29.62 -3.62
N HIS A 7 11.89 28.60 -4.45
CA HIS A 7 10.97 27.47 -4.60
C HIS A 7 11.11 26.51 -3.42
N PRO A 8 9.99 25.94 -2.91
CA PRO A 8 10.04 24.94 -1.87
C PRO A 8 10.67 23.65 -2.41
N HIS A 9 11.60 23.05 -1.65
CA HIS A 9 12.19 21.78 -1.97
C HIS A 9 12.39 20.92 -0.72
N LEU A 10 12.63 19.61 -0.92
CA LEU A 10 12.91 18.66 0.14
C LEU A 10 14.41 18.39 0.23
N GLU A 11 14.91 18.31 1.46
CA GLU A 11 16.27 17.86 1.73
C GLU A 11 16.25 16.79 2.82
N ALA A 12 17.13 15.80 2.72
CA ALA A 12 17.31 14.78 3.72
C ALA A 12 18.79 14.53 4.03
N LEU A 13 19.04 14.16 5.29
CA LEU A 13 20.33 13.72 5.76
C LEU A 13 20.29 12.21 6.01
N TYR A 14 21.10 11.44 5.28
CA TYR A 14 21.21 9.99 5.47
C TYR A 14 22.18 9.66 6.62
N ALA A 15 21.66 9.70 7.85
CA ALA A 15 22.47 9.55 9.05
C ALA A 15 23.17 8.18 9.19
N HIS A 16 22.55 7.10 8.67
CA HIS A 16 23.04 5.73 8.87
C HIS A 16 23.75 5.14 7.65
N HIS A 17 23.38 5.54 6.45
CA HIS A 17 23.90 4.92 5.23
C HIS A 17 25.10 5.65 4.64
N ARG A 18 25.11 6.97 4.73
CA ARG A 18 26.19 7.84 4.26
C ARG A 18 26.35 9.07 5.17
N PRO A 19 26.91 8.89 6.36
CA PRO A 19 26.98 9.97 7.37
C PRO A 19 27.75 11.21 6.89
N ASN A 20 28.64 11.05 5.90
CA ASN A 20 29.47 12.14 5.35
C ASN A 20 28.96 12.70 4.02
N ALA A 21 27.80 12.26 3.53
CA ALA A 21 27.25 12.70 2.24
C ALA A 21 26.61 14.12 2.30
N GLY A 22 26.40 14.66 3.51
CA GLY A 22 25.71 15.94 3.69
C GLY A 22 24.21 15.87 3.38
N TRP A 23 23.60 17.02 3.29
CA TRP A 23 22.20 17.17 2.87
C TRP A 23 22.06 16.88 1.38
N GLN A 24 21.06 16.12 1.04
CA GLN A 24 20.71 15.74 -0.34
C GLN A 24 19.33 16.25 -0.69
N SER A 25 19.20 16.89 -1.85
CA SER A 25 17.92 17.34 -2.39
C SER A 25 17.12 16.18 -2.96
N GLU A 26 15.83 16.40 -3.18
CA GLU A 26 14.88 15.44 -3.77
C GLU A 26 15.30 14.89 -5.12
N GLU A 27 16.11 15.60 -5.89
CA GLU A 27 16.65 15.14 -7.19
C GLU A 27 17.51 13.88 -7.06
N HIS A 28 18.04 13.62 -5.86
CA HIS A 28 18.85 12.45 -5.54
C HIS A 28 18.04 11.31 -4.90
N PHE A 29 16.74 11.50 -4.67
CA PHE A 29 15.90 10.48 -4.08
C PHE A 29 15.40 9.52 -5.15
N SER A 30 15.29 8.23 -4.79
CA SER A 30 14.61 7.27 -5.64
C SER A 30 13.09 7.56 -5.67
N ASP A 31 12.42 7.14 -6.74
CA ASP A 31 10.95 7.24 -6.84
C ASP A 31 10.27 6.56 -5.63
N GLY A 32 10.78 5.42 -5.20
CA GLY A 32 10.27 4.74 -4.01
C GLY A 32 10.41 5.58 -2.74
N THR A 33 11.53 6.29 -2.57
CA THR A 33 11.74 7.19 -1.41
C THR A 33 10.73 8.33 -1.43
N LEU A 34 10.53 8.98 -2.59
CA LEU A 34 9.58 10.07 -2.74
C LEU A 34 8.14 9.60 -2.50
N ARG A 35 7.77 8.43 -3.04
CA ARG A 35 6.44 7.83 -2.82
C ARG A 35 6.20 7.49 -1.36
N LEU A 36 7.18 6.89 -0.69
CA LEU A 36 7.08 6.59 0.74
C LEU A 36 6.90 7.85 1.59
N LEU A 37 7.69 8.90 1.31
CA LEU A 37 7.55 10.19 1.98
C LEU A 37 6.16 10.80 1.74
N GLY A 38 5.67 10.78 0.49
CA GLY A 38 4.33 11.26 0.14
C GLY A 38 3.23 10.46 0.85
N LEU A 39 3.34 9.13 0.89
CA LEU A 39 2.41 8.27 1.61
C LEU A 39 2.39 8.61 3.10
N LEU A 40 3.55 8.65 3.74
CA LEU A 40 3.64 8.97 5.18
C LEU A 40 3.11 10.37 5.49
N TRP A 41 3.43 11.36 4.66
CA TRP A 41 2.88 12.71 4.80
C TRP A 41 1.36 12.70 4.70
N THR A 42 0.81 12.09 3.66
CA THR A 42 -0.64 11.99 3.45
C THR A 42 -1.35 11.28 4.62
N LEU A 43 -0.70 10.27 5.20
CA LEU A 43 -1.23 9.55 6.36
C LEU A 43 -1.22 10.40 7.64
N LEU A 44 -0.24 11.28 7.79
CA LEU A 44 -0.10 12.16 8.96
C LEU A 44 -0.94 13.44 8.85
N ASP A 45 -1.22 13.89 7.63
CA ASP A 45 -1.96 15.12 7.37
C ASP A 45 -3.46 14.85 7.11
N GLY A 46 -4.31 15.76 7.60
CA GLY A 46 -5.75 15.74 7.35
C GLY A 46 -6.55 14.68 8.14
N ASN A 47 -7.88 14.86 8.14
CA ASN A 47 -8.87 14.03 8.85
C ASN A 47 -9.98 13.49 7.93
N SER A 48 -9.95 13.84 6.65
CA SER A 48 -10.92 13.39 5.66
C SER A 48 -10.70 11.94 5.25
N LEU A 49 -11.68 11.34 4.56
CA LEU A 49 -11.52 10.07 3.87
C LEU A 49 -10.25 10.07 3.01
N LEU A 50 -9.46 9.03 3.11
CA LEU A 50 -8.27 8.82 2.30
C LEU A 50 -8.49 7.64 1.35
N LEU A 51 -8.30 7.90 0.06
CA LEU A 51 -8.29 6.89 -0.98
C LEU A 51 -6.85 6.70 -1.46
N LEU A 52 -6.33 5.48 -1.38
CA LEU A 52 -4.99 5.12 -1.82
C LEU A 52 -5.12 4.06 -2.92
N GLU A 53 -4.62 4.39 -4.10
CA GLU A 53 -4.56 3.45 -5.22
C GLU A 53 -3.13 2.94 -5.35
N GLU A 54 -2.99 1.63 -5.17
CA GLU A 54 -1.73 0.89 -5.29
C GLU A 54 -0.53 1.64 -4.66
N PRO A 55 -0.59 2.00 -3.37
CA PRO A 55 0.45 2.81 -2.73
C PRO A 55 1.80 2.11 -2.65
N GLU A 56 1.84 0.82 -2.90
CA GLU A 56 3.03 -0.02 -2.92
C GLU A 56 3.88 0.10 -4.20
N ILE A 57 3.36 0.70 -5.27
CA ILE A 57 4.10 0.81 -6.53
C ILE A 57 5.45 1.50 -6.31
N SER A 58 6.51 0.92 -6.86
CA SER A 58 7.91 1.37 -6.73
C SER A 58 8.51 1.27 -5.32
N LEU A 59 7.81 0.67 -4.36
CA LEU A 59 8.34 0.37 -3.03
C LEU A 59 8.96 -1.03 -2.97
N ASN A 60 9.92 -1.19 -2.08
CA ASN A 60 10.48 -2.50 -1.77
C ASN A 60 9.48 -3.36 -0.99
N ASP A 61 9.37 -4.65 -1.32
CA ASP A 61 8.43 -5.58 -0.69
C ASP A 61 8.55 -5.62 0.85
N ALA A 62 9.76 -5.43 1.39
CA ALA A 62 9.95 -5.37 2.83
C ALA A 62 9.24 -4.16 3.46
N ILE A 63 9.17 -3.04 2.75
CA ILE A 63 8.42 -1.84 3.17
C ILE A 63 6.92 -2.07 2.97
N VAL A 64 6.55 -2.65 1.83
CA VAL A 64 5.15 -2.92 1.47
C VAL A 64 4.47 -3.78 2.54
N LYS A 65 5.14 -4.81 3.04
CA LYS A 65 4.65 -5.68 4.11
C LYS A 65 4.31 -4.94 5.40
N GLU A 66 4.96 -3.82 5.67
CA GLU A 66 4.74 -3.01 6.88
C GLU A 66 3.61 -1.98 6.74
N ILE A 67 3.16 -1.70 5.51
CA ILE A 67 2.10 -0.69 5.27
C ILE A 67 0.85 -0.94 6.11
N PRO A 68 0.26 -2.16 6.18
CA PRO A 68 -0.92 -2.40 6.98
C PRO A 68 -0.72 -2.11 8.47
N LEU A 69 0.46 -2.43 9.00
CA LEU A 69 0.80 -2.16 10.40
C LEU A 69 0.94 -0.64 10.65
N ILE A 70 1.59 0.08 9.74
CA ILE A 70 1.71 1.55 9.82
C ILE A 70 0.32 2.19 9.82
N LEU A 71 -0.58 1.77 8.91
CA LEU A 71 -1.96 2.25 8.86
C LEU A 71 -2.71 1.99 10.18
N GLN A 72 -2.58 0.79 10.72
CA GLN A 72 -3.22 0.42 11.98
C GLN A 72 -2.70 1.25 13.17
N GLN A 73 -1.38 1.45 13.27
CA GLN A 73 -0.78 2.25 14.34
C GLN A 73 -1.25 3.71 14.27
N LEU A 74 -1.23 4.32 13.09
CA LEU A 74 -1.68 5.69 12.89
C LEU A 74 -3.16 5.88 13.24
N GLN A 75 -4.00 4.89 12.97
CA GLN A 75 -5.41 4.95 13.35
C GLN A 75 -5.63 4.81 14.85
N ARG A 76 -4.77 4.07 15.58
CA ARG A 76 -4.89 3.91 17.04
C ARG A 76 -4.52 5.20 17.78
N ASP A 77 -3.50 5.90 17.33
CA ASP A 77 -2.93 7.06 18.03
C ASP A 77 -3.69 8.37 17.78
N ARG A 78 -4.63 8.39 16.83
CA ARG A 78 -5.39 9.58 16.49
C ARG A 78 -6.66 9.74 17.32
N LYS A 79 -6.89 10.96 17.81
CA LYS A 79 -8.14 11.38 18.47
C LYS A 79 -9.34 11.35 17.50
N THR A 80 -9.09 11.52 16.21
CA THR A 80 -10.09 11.44 15.14
C THR A 80 -9.69 10.32 14.19
N ARG A 81 -10.52 9.27 14.12
CA ARG A 81 -10.33 8.16 13.20
C ARG A 81 -10.75 8.61 11.80
N ARG A 82 -9.82 8.59 10.84
CA ARG A 82 -10.15 8.76 9.42
C ARG A 82 -10.41 7.40 8.78
N GLN A 83 -11.34 7.36 7.84
CA GLN A 83 -11.53 6.18 7.00
C GLN A 83 -10.41 6.15 5.93
N ILE A 84 -9.83 4.98 5.72
CA ILE A 84 -8.83 4.75 4.68
C ILE A 84 -9.35 3.61 3.81
N ILE A 85 -9.41 3.83 2.50
CA ILE A 85 -9.69 2.79 1.51
C ILE A 85 -8.44 2.67 0.64
N LEU A 86 -7.94 1.45 0.52
CA LEU A 86 -6.72 1.15 -0.21
C LEU A 86 -7.02 0.07 -1.25
N SER A 87 -6.67 0.32 -2.52
CA SER A 87 -6.68 -0.70 -3.55
C SER A 87 -5.28 -1.29 -3.72
N THR A 88 -5.18 -2.60 -3.91
CA THR A 88 -3.91 -3.31 -4.11
C THR A 88 -4.13 -4.65 -4.78
N HIS A 89 -3.13 -5.11 -5.50
CA HIS A 89 -2.98 -6.48 -5.98
C HIS A 89 -1.66 -7.11 -5.49
N SER A 90 -0.98 -6.45 -4.55
CA SER A 90 0.32 -6.86 -4.02
C SER A 90 0.19 -8.05 -3.07
N GLU A 91 0.83 -9.16 -3.42
CA GLU A 91 0.98 -10.31 -2.52
C GLU A 91 1.71 -9.91 -1.24
N ALA A 92 2.75 -9.07 -1.35
CA ALA A 92 3.53 -8.61 -0.20
C ALA A 92 2.66 -7.86 0.82
N LEU A 93 1.76 -6.97 0.36
CA LEU A 93 0.85 -6.24 1.23
C LEU A 93 -0.22 -7.16 1.83
N LEU A 94 -0.88 -7.97 0.98
CA LEU A 94 -2.00 -8.81 1.37
C LEU A 94 -1.60 -10.02 2.25
N SER A 95 -0.30 -10.35 2.30
CA SER A 95 0.24 -11.40 3.19
C SER A 95 0.40 -10.92 4.64
N ASN A 96 0.17 -9.63 4.95
CA ASN A 96 0.28 -9.13 6.31
C ASN A 96 -0.84 -9.70 7.20
N PRO A 97 -0.51 -10.38 8.33
CA PRO A 97 -1.50 -11.01 9.20
C PRO A 97 -2.37 -10.01 9.97
N GLY A 98 -2.02 -8.72 9.95
CA GLY A 98 -2.81 -7.65 10.59
C GLY A 98 -4.03 -7.20 9.78
N ILE A 99 -4.24 -7.74 8.57
CA ILE A 99 -5.40 -7.39 7.76
C ILE A 99 -6.63 -8.16 8.26
N ASP A 100 -7.66 -7.43 8.71
CA ASP A 100 -8.94 -8.02 9.08
C ASP A 100 -9.75 -8.34 7.82
N GLY A 101 -10.07 -9.62 7.60
CA GLY A 101 -10.87 -10.08 6.46
C GLY A 101 -12.20 -9.37 6.30
N ARG A 102 -12.82 -8.90 7.41
CA ARG A 102 -14.06 -8.10 7.37
C ARG A 102 -13.90 -6.74 6.72
N SER A 103 -12.66 -6.26 6.60
CA SER A 103 -12.30 -5.00 5.95
C SER A 103 -11.91 -5.17 4.47
N VAL A 104 -11.97 -6.40 3.96
CA VAL A 104 -11.58 -6.72 2.58
C VAL A 104 -12.78 -6.71 1.66
N LEU A 105 -12.68 -5.95 0.57
CA LEU A 105 -13.59 -6.00 -0.57
C LEU A 105 -12.85 -6.58 -1.77
N VAL A 106 -13.39 -7.64 -2.34
CA VAL A 106 -12.84 -8.29 -3.53
C VAL A 106 -13.52 -7.71 -4.76
N LEU A 107 -12.71 -7.27 -5.72
CA LEU A 107 -13.19 -6.81 -7.01
C LEU A 107 -12.93 -7.91 -8.04
N GLU A 108 -13.99 -8.40 -8.67
CA GLU A 108 -13.94 -9.47 -9.66
C GLU A 108 -14.43 -8.98 -11.02
N SER A 109 -13.66 -9.26 -12.05
CA SER A 109 -14.10 -9.00 -13.43
C SER A 109 -15.15 -10.02 -13.85
N SER A 110 -16.23 -9.55 -14.46
CA SER A 110 -17.28 -10.39 -15.05
C SER A 110 -17.66 -9.86 -16.43
N PRO A 111 -18.34 -10.65 -17.28
CA PRO A 111 -18.80 -10.18 -18.59
C PRO A 111 -19.72 -8.95 -18.50
N GLU A 112 -20.37 -8.75 -17.38
CA GLU A 112 -21.30 -7.64 -17.12
C GLU A 112 -20.59 -6.42 -16.48
N GLY A 113 -19.27 -6.49 -16.24
CA GLY A 113 -18.47 -5.46 -15.58
C GLY A 113 -17.82 -5.95 -14.27
N THR A 114 -17.31 -5.03 -13.47
CA THR A 114 -16.65 -5.35 -12.20
C THR A 114 -17.70 -5.53 -11.10
N LYS A 115 -17.64 -6.65 -10.39
CA LYS A 115 -18.46 -6.94 -9.21
C LYS A 115 -17.61 -6.77 -7.95
N ALA A 116 -18.15 -6.05 -6.97
CA ALA A 116 -17.57 -5.92 -5.65
C ALA A 116 -18.30 -6.83 -4.66
N ARG A 117 -17.56 -7.61 -3.87
CA ARG A 117 -18.10 -8.46 -2.82
C ARG A 117 -17.23 -8.48 -1.58
N THR A 118 -17.80 -8.85 -0.45
CA THR A 118 -17.04 -9.24 0.75
C THR A 118 -16.49 -10.66 0.58
N LEU A 119 -15.65 -11.09 1.51
CA LEU A 119 -15.17 -12.47 1.55
C LEU A 119 -16.34 -13.45 1.69
N ALA A 120 -16.24 -14.54 0.97
CA ALA A 120 -17.19 -15.67 1.10
C ALA A 120 -16.93 -16.46 2.40
N THR A 121 -17.87 -17.32 2.78
CA THR A 121 -17.76 -18.11 4.02
C THR A 121 -16.53 -19.02 4.03
N ASP A 122 -16.25 -19.69 2.91
CA ASP A 122 -15.07 -20.55 2.74
C ASP A 122 -13.75 -19.74 2.85
N GLU A 123 -13.72 -18.52 2.31
CA GLU A 123 -12.58 -17.60 2.40
C GLU A 123 -12.36 -17.13 3.86
N THR A 124 -13.43 -16.83 4.57
CA THR A 124 -13.36 -16.44 5.98
C THR A 124 -12.83 -17.59 6.84
N ILE A 125 -13.33 -18.81 6.64
CA ILE A 125 -12.84 -20.01 7.34
C ILE A 125 -11.35 -20.24 7.06
N ALA A 126 -10.90 -20.05 5.82
CA ALA A 126 -9.49 -20.19 5.46
C ALA A 126 -8.59 -19.17 6.18
N LEU A 127 -9.04 -17.90 6.32
CA LEU A 127 -8.33 -16.90 7.12
C LEU A 127 -8.28 -17.28 8.61
N GLU A 128 -9.39 -17.79 9.18
CA GLU A 128 -9.44 -18.25 10.57
C GLU A 128 -8.52 -19.47 10.81
N ALA A 129 -8.28 -20.28 9.76
CA ALA A 129 -7.32 -21.37 9.78
C ALA A 129 -5.85 -20.91 9.64
N GLY A 130 -5.60 -19.59 9.48
CA GLY A 130 -4.28 -19.00 9.47
C GLY A 130 -3.71 -18.67 8.09
N LEU A 131 -4.50 -18.82 7.01
CA LEU A 131 -4.07 -18.33 5.69
C LEU A 131 -4.15 -16.80 5.63
N SER A 132 -3.28 -16.20 4.83
CA SER A 132 -3.30 -14.77 4.55
C SER A 132 -4.38 -14.39 3.54
N VAL A 133 -4.74 -13.11 3.49
CA VAL A 133 -5.64 -12.58 2.45
C VAL A 133 -5.07 -12.84 1.05
N ALA A 134 -3.74 -12.74 0.87
CA ALA A 134 -3.09 -13.04 -0.39
C ALA A 134 -3.37 -14.46 -0.87
N GLU A 135 -3.18 -15.47 0.01
CA GLU A 135 -3.38 -16.89 -0.33
C GLU A 135 -4.84 -17.20 -0.67
N VAL A 136 -5.78 -16.51 -0.05
CA VAL A 136 -7.21 -16.79 -0.20
C VAL A 136 -7.80 -16.06 -1.41
N VAL A 137 -7.41 -14.81 -1.66
CA VAL A 137 -8.07 -13.92 -2.64
C VAL A 137 -7.34 -13.89 -3.99
N LEU A 138 -6.01 -13.76 -4.01
CA LEU A 138 -5.27 -13.55 -5.25
C LEU A 138 -5.45 -14.68 -6.28
N PRO A 139 -5.54 -15.97 -5.92
CA PRO A 139 -5.79 -17.03 -6.89
C PRO A 139 -7.12 -16.89 -7.64
N LYS A 140 -8.13 -16.29 -6.99
CA LYS A 140 -9.50 -16.10 -7.53
C LYS A 140 -9.64 -14.82 -8.37
N THR A 141 -8.78 -13.83 -8.15
CA THR A 141 -8.82 -12.53 -8.85
C THR A 141 -7.88 -12.44 -10.03
N ARG A 142 -7.06 -13.46 -10.29
CA ARG A 142 -6.17 -13.51 -11.46
C ARG A 142 -6.98 -13.47 -12.76
N PRO A 143 -6.60 -12.64 -13.73
CA PRO A 143 -7.24 -12.64 -15.04
C PRO A 143 -7.13 -14.01 -15.69
N THR A 144 -8.24 -14.58 -16.13
CA THR A 144 -8.31 -15.91 -16.77
C THR A 144 -7.56 -15.96 -18.11
N SER A 145 -7.35 -14.80 -18.73
CA SER A 145 -6.69 -14.64 -20.04
C SER A 145 -5.16 -14.55 -19.97
N VAL A 146 -4.56 -14.56 -18.78
CA VAL A 146 -3.07 -14.47 -18.67
C VAL A 146 -2.38 -15.63 -19.38
N ALA A 147 -2.98 -16.82 -19.41
CA ALA A 147 -2.47 -17.97 -20.18
C ALA A 147 -2.51 -17.75 -21.70
N GLN A 148 -3.34 -16.83 -22.20
CA GLN A 148 -3.46 -16.49 -23.62
C GLN A 148 -2.48 -15.40 -24.05
N LEU A 149 -1.81 -14.73 -23.10
CA LEU A 149 -0.71 -13.80 -23.38
C LEU A 149 0.59 -14.52 -23.72
N GLY A 150 0.58 -15.85 -23.80
CA GLY A 150 1.69 -16.67 -24.26
C GLY A 150 2.07 -16.26 -25.68
N LEU A 151 3.11 -15.48 -25.81
CA LEU A 151 3.72 -14.98 -27.06
C LEU A 151 4.56 -16.04 -27.78
N TRP A 152 4.26 -17.33 -27.56
CA TRP A 152 4.98 -18.46 -28.17
C TRP A 152 4.03 -19.60 -28.51
#